data_8291fd1acc25cbc1f075b3f71405c748
#
_entry.id   8291fd1acc25cbc1f075b3f71405c748
#
_cell.length_a   1.000
_cell.length_b   1.000
_cell.length_c   1.000
_cell.angle_alpha   90.00
_cell.angle_beta   90.00
_cell.angle_gamma   90.00
#
_symmetry.space_group_name_H-M   'P 1'
#
loop_
_entity.id
_entity.type
_entity.pdbx_description
1 polymer ?
#
loop_
_entity_poly.entity_id
_entity_poly.type
_entity_poly.pdbx_seq_one_letter_code
_entity_poly.pdbx_strand_id
1 'polypeptide(L)'
;ESCFYETIHETDLLHVRFELQDAPAFVFPAHWHEYVEILYLIRGQFSAIVQATEYRLNEGDLIIINSGDLHMTRSNTCTYLLLQISASQMRQYLPDFDTMRFDTIIPYSEQPAPLRALLSEMNEIRQNPSDSYQLLFTSRLYEFLYHLCRSYSHQIPSASLTGSQRDLQRVTHVMNWVKVHYPEPLSLETAADSLALSKEYFCRLFKKYTGQTFLEYLNDVRTMHLYEDLQNSDETITVLMEKNGLSNYKIFMRTFKKLYGSTPQKMRSNRIRHV
;
A
#
# COMPACT_ATOMS: atom_id res chain seq x y z
N GLU A 1 16.20 1.24 2.17
CA GLU A 1 14.84 1.50 2.74
C GLU A 1 13.86 0.57 2.05
N SER A 2 13.08 -0.15 2.81
CA SER A 2 12.53 -1.43 2.41
C SER A 2 11.12 -1.34 1.85
N CYS A 3 10.90 -1.97 0.72
CA CYS A 3 9.70 -2.07 -0.10
C CYS A 3 8.42 -2.66 0.54
N PHE A 4 8.39 -2.98 1.84
CA PHE A 4 7.24 -3.66 2.47
C PHE A 4 6.74 -2.97 3.74
N TYR A 5 7.53 -2.10 4.27
CA TYR A 5 7.10 -0.96 5.04
C TYR A 5 7.23 0.21 4.08
N GLU A 6 6.13 0.69 3.53
CA GLU A 6 6.19 1.84 2.65
C GLU A 6 6.72 3.02 3.45
N THR A 7 7.93 3.49 3.11
CA THR A 7 8.42 4.76 3.65
C THR A 7 7.67 5.87 2.92
N ILE A 8 6.66 6.39 3.56
CA ILE A 8 5.87 7.47 3.02
C ILE A 8 6.64 8.76 3.21
N HIS A 9 7.00 9.40 2.09
CA HIS A 9 7.57 10.73 2.11
C HIS A 9 6.43 11.74 2.27
N GLU A 10 6.32 12.29 3.47
CA GLU A 10 5.41 13.40 3.72
C GLU A 10 5.83 14.58 2.86
N THR A 11 4.92 15.09 2.06
CA THR A 11 5.19 16.23 1.21
C THR A 11 5.03 17.52 2.01
N ASP A 12 6.10 18.29 2.09
CA ASP A 12 6.13 19.63 2.67
C ASP A 12 5.73 19.74 4.16
N LEU A 13 5.50 20.98 4.59
CA LEU A 13 5.05 21.37 5.93
C LEU A 13 3.67 20.84 6.34
N LEU A 14 3.00 20.07 5.45
CA LEU A 14 1.65 19.53 5.69
C LEU A 14 1.67 18.23 6.50
N HIS A 15 2.81 17.54 6.62
CA HIS A 15 2.96 16.26 7.30
C HIS A 15 1.97 15.17 6.84
N VAL A 16 1.50 15.28 5.59
CA VAL A 16 0.66 14.29 4.90
C VAL A 16 1.13 14.13 3.47
N ARG A 17 0.87 12.97 2.89
CA ARG A 17 0.98 12.79 1.45
C ARG A 17 -0.40 12.95 0.84
N PHE A 18 -0.55 13.90 -0.09
CA PHE A 18 -1.79 14.12 -0.83
C PHE A 18 -1.48 14.33 -2.31
N GLU A 19 -1.92 13.41 -3.15
CA GLU A 19 -1.55 13.35 -4.56
C GLU A 19 -2.73 12.91 -5.44
N LEU A 20 -2.85 13.54 -6.60
CA LEU A 20 -3.66 13.04 -7.71
C LEU A 20 -2.78 12.08 -8.52
N GLN A 21 -3.23 10.85 -8.67
CA GLN A 21 -2.51 9.80 -9.37
C GLN A 21 -3.27 9.38 -10.63
N ASP A 22 -2.60 9.49 -11.79
CA ASP A 22 -3.00 8.85 -13.04
C ASP A 22 -2.16 7.59 -13.23
N ALA A 23 -2.72 6.46 -12.85
CA ALA A 23 -2.00 5.20 -12.79
C ALA A 23 -2.33 4.30 -13.99
N PRO A 24 -1.31 3.78 -14.72
CA PRO A 24 -1.50 2.67 -15.64
C PRO A 24 -1.89 1.41 -14.86
N ALA A 25 -2.10 0.31 -15.55
CA ALA A 25 -2.30 -0.97 -14.87
C ALA A 25 -1.13 -1.29 -13.94
N PHE A 26 -1.43 -1.52 -12.66
CA PHE A 26 -0.44 -1.87 -11.65
C PHE A 26 -0.96 -2.92 -10.66
N VAL A 27 -0.01 -3.55 -9.98
CA VAL A 27 -0.24 -4.36 -8.78
C VAL A 27 0.76 -3.88 -7.74
N PHE A 28 0.28 -3.34 -6.63
CA PHE A 28 1.10 -3.04 -5.48
C PHE A 28 1.01 -4.25 -4.52
N PRO A 29 2.12 -4.97 -4.26
CA PRO A 29 2.10 -6.19 -3.45
C PRO A 29 1.60 -5.95 -2.03
N ALA A 30 1.30 -7.03 -1.32
CA ALA A 30 0.86 -6.96 0.07
C ALA A 30 1.92 -6.28 0.94
N HIS A 31 1.51 -5.24 1.67
CA HIS A 31 2.33 -4.42 2.54
C HIS A 31 1.49 -3.84 3.68
N TRP A 32 2.12 -3.17 4.61
CA TRP A 32 1.48 -2.42 5.67
C TRP A 32 2.34 -1.21 6.08
N HIS A 33 1.71 -0.21 6.68
CA HIS A 33 2.37 1.02 7.16
C HIS A 33 1.61 1.62 8.35
N GLU A 34 2.24 2.51 9.10
CA GLU A 34 1.63 3.23 10.23
C GLU A 34 0.92 4.53 9.78
N TYR A 35 0.26 4.49 8.65
CA TYR A 35 -0.55 5.59 8.12
C TYR A 35 -1.99 5.13 7.95
N VAL A 36 -2.93 6.06 8.13
CA VAL A 36 -4.27 5.90 7.55
C VAL A 36 -4.15 6.31 6.08
N GLU A 37 -4.49 5.38 5.18
CA GLU A 37 -4.49 5.63 3.75
C GLU A 37 -5.92 5.73 3.23
N ILE A 38 -6.20 6.78 2.49
CA ILE A 38 -7.51 7.04 1.91
C ILE A 38 -7.33 7.19 0.41
N LEU A 39 -8.05 6.36 -0.35
CA LEU A 39 -8.07 6.39 -1.81
C LEU A 39 -9.49 6.74 -2.26
N TYR A 40 -9.60 7.81 -3.04
CA TYR A 40 -10.86 8.21 -3.69
C TYR A 40 -10.76 7.94 -5.18
N LEU A 41 -11.54 6.99 -5.68
CA LEU A 41 -11.51 6.63 -7.09
C LEU A 41 -12.30 7.64 -7.94
N ILE A 42 -11.59 8.40 -8.77
CA ILE A 42 -12.21 9.39 -9.67
C ILE A 42 -12.70 8.71 -10.93
N ARG A 43 -11.87 7.85 -11.54
CA ARG A 43 -12.18 7.17 -12.79
C ARG A 43 -11.44 5.83 -12.91
N GLY A 44 -12.07 4.87 -13.59
CA GLY A 44 -11.49 3.59 -13.93
C GLY A 44 -11.86 2.46 -12.96
N GLN A 45 -10.98 1.48 -12.78
CA GLN A 45 -11.22 0.30 -11.96
C GLN A 45 -10.09 0.11 -10.97
N PHE A 46 -10.46 -0.04 -9.72
CA PHE A 46 -9.54 -0.26 -8.61
C PHE A 46 -10.06 -1.37 -7.71
N SER A 47 -9.17 -2.20 -7.20
CA SER A 47 -9.50 -3.18 -6.18
C SER A 47 -8.40 -3.31 -5.13
N ALA A 48 -8.79 -3.63 -3.92
CA ALA A 48 -7.88 -3.87 -2.82
C ALA A 48 -8.26 -5.15 -2.07
N ILE A 49 -7.26 -5.85 -1.54
CA ILE A 49 -7.46 -6.86 -0.49
C ILE A 49 -6.96 -6.21 0.80
N VAL A 50 -7.85 -6.03 1.75
CA VAL A 50 -7.54 -5.47 3.07
C VAL A 50 -7.91 -6.51 4.12
N GLN A 51 -6.97 -6.92 4.95
CA GLN A 51 -7.21 -7.92 6.02
C GLN A 51 -7.94 -9.19 5.51
N ALA A 52 -7.53 -9.71 4.33
CA ALA A 52 -8.10 -10.89 3.68
C ALA A 52 -9.53 -10.70 3.09
N THR A 53 -10.04 -9.48 3.02
CA THR A 53 -11.30 -9.15 2.35
C THR A 53 -11.02 -8.41 1.05
N GLU A 54 -11.59 -8.86 -0.06
CA GLU A 54 -11.48 -8.17 -1.35
C GLU A 54 -12.56 -7.08 -1.46
N TYR A 55 -12.12 -5.87 -1.82
CA TYR A 55 -12.95 -4.72 -2.11
C TYR A 55 -12.75 -4.32 -3.58
N ARG A 56 -13.86 -4.05 -4.28
CA ARG A 56 -13.87 -3.51 -5.64
C ARG A 56 -14.55 -2.16 -5.62
N LEU A 57 -13.83 -1.16 -6.10
CA LEU A 57 -14.29 0.23 -6.08
C LEU A 57 -14.92 0.58 -7.41
N ASN A 58 -16.06 1.26 -7.33
CA ASN A 58 -16.65 2.00 -8.43
C ASN A 58 -16.19 3.45 -8.39
N GLU A 59 -16.36 4.17 -9.51
CA GLU A 59 -16.06 5.60 -9.57
C GLU A 59 -16.83 6.38 -8.48
N GLY A 60 -16.12 7.18 -7.72
CA GLY A 60 -16.65 7.93 -6.60
C GLY A 60 -16.60 7.22 -5.24
N ASP A 61 -16.24 5.93 -5.18
CA ASP A 61 -16.07 5.23 -3.91
C ASP A 61 -14.78 5.68 -3.19
N LEU A 62 -14.84 5.67 -1.85
CA LEU A 62 -13.69 5.82 -0.96
C LEU A 62 -13.31 4.47 -0.36
N ILE A 63 -12.04 4.13 -0.38
CA ILE A 63 -11.50 3.06 0.46
C ILE A 63 -10.57 3.65 1.51
N ILE A 64 -10.68 3.15 2.73
CA ILE A 64 -9.86 3.56 3.86
C ILE A 64 -9.11 2.35 4.39
N ILE A 65 -7.80 2.43 4.37
CA ILE A 65 -6.89 1.43 4.91
C ILE A 65 -6.43 1.98 6.26
N ASN A 66 -6.82 1.30 7.33
CA ASN A 66 -6.44 1.75 8.66
C ASN A 66 -4.96 1.49 8.94
N SER A 67 -4.36 2.30 9.81
CA SER A 67 -2.98 2.11 10.25
C SER A 67 -2.73 0.68 10.71
N GLY A 68 -1.66 0.07 10.20
CA GLY A 68 -1.27 -1.31 10.49
C GLY A 68 -2.05 -2.39 9.72
N ASP A 69 -3.00 -2.04 8.86
CA ASP A 69 -3.73 -3.04 8.06
C ASP A 69 -2.86 -3.57 6.93
N LEU A 70 -2.73 -4.89 6.87
CA LEU A 70 -2.12 -5.56 5.74
C LEU A 70 -3.04 -5.43 4.53
N HIS A 71 -2.52 -4.87 3.44
CA HIS A 71 -3.30 -4.65 2.23
C HIS A 71 -2.47 -4.83 0.95
N MET A 72 -3.16 -5.11 -0.13
CA MET A 72 -2.65 -5.19 -1.50
C MET A 72 -3.61 -4.41 -2.39
N THR A 73 -3.08 -3.64 -3.34
CA THR A 73 -3.89 -2.88 -4.28
C THR A 73 -3.58 -3.25 -5.72
N ARG A 74 -4.58 -3.17 -6.59
CA ARG A 74 -4.41 -3.38 -8.03
C ARG A 74 -5.38 -2.52 -8.82
N SER A 75 -4.95 -2.10 -10.00
CA SER A 75 -5.74 -1.35 -10.95
C SER A 75 -5.45 -1.80 -12.38
N ASN A 76 -6.43 -1.66 -13.27
CA ASN A 76 -6.18 -1.78 -14.70
C ASN A 76 -5.66 -0.45 -15.27
N THR A 77 -6.41 0.61 -15.15
CA THR A 77 -6.05 2.01 -15.41
C THR A 77 -7.03 2.85 -14.62
N CYS A 78 -6.53 3.76 -13.82
CA CYS A 78 -7.39 4.57 -12.97
C CYS A 78 -6.79 5.94 -12.67
N THR A 79 -7.67 6.88 -12.32
CA THR A 79 -7.33 8.17 -11.72
C THR A 79 -7.91 8.18 -10.31
N TYR A 80 -7.10 8.45 -9.31
CA TYR A 80 -7.52 8.50 -7.92
C TYR A 80 -6.77 9.57 -7.12
N LEU A 81 -7.39 10.06 -6.05
CA LEU A 81 -6.71 10.85 -5.03
C LEU A 81 -6.20 9.91 -3.93
N LEU A 82 -4.95 10.09 -3.57
CA LEU A 82 -4.30 9.41 -2.45
C LEU A 82 -4.09 10.42 -1.32
N LEU A 83 -4.56 10.09 -0.12
CA LEU A 83 -4.27 10.80 1.12
C LEU A 83 -3.71 9.80 2.14
N GLN A 84 -2.48 10.04 2.64
CA GLN A 84 -1.86 9.26 3.69
C GLN A 84 -1.53 10.16 4.87
N ILE A 85 -2.00 9.80 6.07
CA ILE A 85 -1.84 10.55 7.32
C ILE A 85 -1.23 9.63 8.36
N SER A 86 -0.12 10.04 9.00
CA SER A 86 0.56 9.20 9.97
C SER A 86 -0.30 8.95 11.23
N ALA A 87 -0.18 7.75 11.80
CA ALA A 87 -0.83 7.42 13.06
C ALA A 87 -0.39 8.36 14.19
N SER A 88 0.85 8.83 14.16
CA SER A 88 1.37 9.78 15.14
C SER A 88 0.64 11.14 15.09
N GLN A 89 0.30 11.61 13.89
CA GLN A 89 -0.49 12.83 13.71
C GLN A 89 -1.94 12.63 14.16
N MET A 90 -2.54 11.48 13.83
CA MET A 90 -3.91 11.18 14.27
C MET A 90 -4.03 11.13 15.80
N ARG A 91 -3.04 10.54 16.50
CA ARG A 91 -3.01 10.50 17.99
C ARG A 91 -2.94 11.87 18.66
N GLN A 92 -2.43 12.91 17.98
CA GLN A 92 -2.38 14.27 18.55
C GLN A 92 -3.78 14.85 18.78
N TYR A 93 -4.77 14.44 17.99
CA TYR A 93 -6.14 14.95 18.05
C TYR A 93 -7.16 13.95 18.57
N LEU A 94 -6.82 12.67 18.51
CA LEU A 94 -7.70 11.55 18.85
C LEU A 94 -6.98 10.65 19.87
N PRO A 95 -7.11 10.90 21.18
CA PRO A 95 -6.44 10.10 22.22
C PRO A 95 -6.72 8.59 22.13
N ASP A 96 -7.93 8.23 21.67
CA ASP A 96 -8.37 6.84 21.53
C ASP A 96 -8.13 6.26 20.12
N PHE A 97 -7.25 6.88 19.31
CA PHE A 97 -7.01 6.49 17.93
C PHE A 97 -6.61 5.01 17.78
N ASP A 98 -5.80 4.48 18.69
CA ASP A 98 -5.32 3.09 18.62
C ASP A 98 -6.42 2.04 18.81
N THR A 99 -7.56 2.44 19.38
CA THR A 99 -8.76 1.60 19.52
C THR A 99 -9.87 1.98 18.55
N MET A 100 -9.63 2.96 17.69
CA MET A 100 -10.58 3.41 16.68
C MET A 100 -10.26 2.78 15.31
N ARG A 101 -11.30 2.42 14.58
CA ARG A 101 -11.19 1.95 13.20
C ARG A 101 -12.16 2.70 12.32
N PHE A 102 -11.71 3.00 11.11
CA PHE A 102 -12.58 3.51 10.06
C PHE A 102 -13.21 2.35 9.28
N ASP A 103 -14.40 2.56 8.76
CA ASP A 103 -15.04 1.66 7.80
C ASP A 103 -14.18 1.58 6.55
N THR A 104 -13.86 0.36 6.10
CA THR A 104 -12.90 0.16 5.01
C THR A 104 -13.40 0.68 3.68
N ILE A 105 -14.70 0.64 3.41
CA ILE A 105 -15.31 1.13 2.16
C ILE A 105 -16.44 2.11 2.48
N ILE A 106 -16.45 3.24 1.79
CA ILE A 106 -17.57 4.19 1.81
C ILE A 106 -18.03 4.37 0.38
N PRO A 107 -19.14 3.69 -0.01
CA PRO A 107 -19.71 3.79 -1.35
C PRO A 107 -20.13 5.23 -1.68
N TYR A 108 -20.04 5.62 -2.94
CA TYR A 108 -20.45 6.94 -3.41
C TYR A 108 -21.86 7.34 -2.93
N SER A 109 -22.79 6.38 -2.93
CA SER A 109 -24.19 6.60 -2.50
C SER A 109 -24.33 6.94 -1.01
N GLU A 110 -23.36 6.55 -0.19
CA GLU A 110 -23.38 6.74 1.29
C GLU A 110 -22.52 7.94 1.73
N GLN A 111 -21.81 8.58 0.80
CA GLN A 111 -20.97 9.72 1.12
C GLN A 111 -21.80 10.99 1.25
N PRO A 112 -21.72 11.72 2.37
CA PRO A 112 -22.29 13.03 2.47
C PRO A 112 -21.58 14.00 1.51
N ALA A 113 -22.35 14.93 0.95
CA ALA A 113 -21.84 15.94 0.01
C ALA A 113 -20.54 16.65 0.49
N PRO A 114 -20.36 17.00 1.79
CA PRO A 114 -19.16 17.64 2.28
C PRO A 114 -17.87 16.82 2.07
N LEU A 115 -17.88 15.48 2.22
CA LEU A 115 -16.66 14.68 2.07
C LEU A 115 -16.06 14.79 0.66
N ARG A 116 -16.90 14.71 -0.37
CA ARG A 116 -16.44 14.81 -1.77
C ARG A 116 -16.02 16.24 -2.13
N ALA A 117 -16.77 17.23 -1.66
CA ALA A 117 -16.44 18.63 -1.88
C ALA A 117 -15.07 18.96 -1.29
N LEU A 118 -14.80 18.52 -0.07
CA LEU A 118 -13.51 18.75 0.61
C LEU A 118 -12.34 18.11 -0.12
N LEU A 119 -12.48 16.85 -0.61
CA LEU A 119 -11.44 16.21 -1.42
C LEU A 119 -11.17 16.96 -2.73
N SER A 120 -12.22 17.43 -3.39
CA SER A 120 -12.10 18.23 -4.62
C SER A 120 -11.44 19.58 -4.35
N GLU A 121 -11.85 20.29 -3.29
CA GLU A 121 -11.24 21.55 -2.87
C GLU A 121 -9.76 21.38 -2.50
N MET A 122 -9.42 20.34 -1.74
CA MET A 122 -8.02 20.04 -1.40
C MET A 122 -7.18 19.79 -2.66
N ASN A 123 -7.73 19.08 -3.65
CA ASN A 123 -7.06 18.85 -4.92
C ASN A 123 -6.88 20.17 -5.70
N GLU A 124 -7.88 21.02 -5.78
CA GLU A 124 -7.78 22.33 -6.43
C GLU A 124 -6.73 23.23 -5.77
N ILE A 125 -6.68 23.27 -4.44
CA ILE A 125 -5.67 24.02 -3.67
C ILE A 125 -4.26 23.52 -3.99
N ARG A 126 -4.07 22.20 -4.15
CA ARG A 126 -2.76 21.61 -4.50
C ARG A 126 -2.36 21.85 -5.95
N GLN A 127 -3.33 21.86 -6.87
CA GLN A 127 -3.10 22.11 -8.30
C GLN A 127 -2.80 23.60 -8.58
N ASN A 128 -3.39 24.52 -7.80
CA ASN A 128 -3.28 25.96 -7.98
C ASN A 128 -2.88 26.64 -6.65
N PRO A 129 -1.64 26.43 -6.15
CA PRO A 129 -1.23 26.96 -4.86
C PRO A 129 -1.15 28.48 -4.87
N SER A 130 -1.87 29.13 -3.97
CA SER A 130 -1.77 30.57 -3.67
C SER A 130 -0.86 30.81 -2.47
N ASP A 131 -0.60 32.08 -2.15
CA ASP A 131 0.07 32.41 -0.90
C ASP A 131 -0.68 31.81 0.29
N SER A 132 0.08 31.19 1.20
CA SER A 132 -0.47 30.52 2.40
C SER A 132 -1.45 29.36 2.13
N TYR A 133 -1.38 28.72 0.94
CA TYR A 133 -2.24 27.58 0.58
C TYR A 133 -2.19 26.44 1.60
N GLN A 134 -1.08 26.27 2.30
CA GLN A 134 -0.92 25.25 3.36
C GLN A 134 -1.94 25.43 4.49
N LEU A 135 -2.24 26.67 4.90
CA LEU A 135 -3.24 26.94 5.93
C LEU A 135 -4.64 26.56 5.44
N LEU A 136 -4.96 26.92 4.20
CA LEU A 136 -6.26 26.59 3.62
C LEU A 136 -6.40 25.07 3.44
N PHE A 137 -5.39 24.40 2.90
CA PHE A 137 -5.37 22.95 2.76
C PHE A 137 -5.55 22.25 4.12
N THR A 138 -4.78 22.66 5.14
CA THR A 138 -4.87 22.10 6.49
C THR A 138 -6.27 22.29 7.08
N SER A 139 -6.90 23.43 6.87
CA SER A 139 -8.29 23.67 7.30
C SER A 139 -9.26 22.66 6.67
N ARG A 140 -9.15 22.43 5.34
CA ARG A 140 -9.99 21.45 4.63
C ARG A 140 -9.70 20.01 5.03
N LEU A 141 -8.43 19.69 5.28
CA LEU A 141 -8.01 18.39 5.76
C LEU A 141 -8.63 18.05 7.12
N TYR A 142 -8.57 18.98 8.09
CA TYR A 142 -9.15 18.73 9.40
C TYR A 142 -10.69 18.68 9.39
N GLU A 143 -11.33 19.48 8.54
CA GLU A 143 -12.77 19.39 8.32
C GLU A 143 -13.16 18.03 7.71
N PHE A 144 -12.40 17.54 6.73
CA PHE A 144 -12.57 16.20 6.15
C PHE A 144 -12.42 15.12 7.22
N LEU A 145 -11.35 15.16 8.02
CA LEU A 145 -11.11 14.21 9.11
C LEU A 145 -12.21 14.24 10.17
N TYR A 146 -12.72 15.41 10.51
CA TYR A 146 -13.84 15.55 11.43
C TYR A 146 -15.08 14.80 10.95
N HIS A 147 -15.46 14.97 9.69
CA HIS A 147 -16.58 14.25 9.11
C HIS A 147 -16.34 12.74 9.04
N LEU A 148 -15.12 12.33 8.68
CA LEU A 148 -14.74 10.94 8.62
C LEU A 148 -14.82 10.28 10.01
N CYS A 149 -14.22 10.87 11.02
CA CYS A 149 -14.23 10.35 12.39
C CYS A 149 -15.65 10.27 12.97
N ARG A 150 -16.49 11.25 12.66
CA ARG A 150 -17.85 11.31 13.20
C ARG A 150 -18.78 10.26 12.60
N SER A 151 -18.68 10.00 11.31
CA SER A 151 -19.68 9.24 10.56
C SER A 151 -19.25 7.83 10.19
N TYR A 152 -17.95 7.57 10.12
CA TYR A 152 -17.38 6.35 9.53
C TYR A 152 -16.29 5.74 10.42
N SER A 153 -16.32 5.99 11.72
CA SER A 153 -15.43 5.36 12.68
C SER A 153 -16.21 4.65 13.78
N HIS A 154 -15.61 3.59 14.31
CA HIS A 154 -16.14 2.86 15.45
C HIS A 154 -15.00 2.41 16.37
N GLN A 155 -15.32 2.20 17.66
CA GLN A 155 -14.37 1.69 18.63
C GLN A 155 -14.27 0.16 18.53
N ILE A 156 -13.04 -0.36 18.61
CA ILE A 156 -12.81 -1.80 18.71
C ILE A 156 -12.83 -2.19 20.18
N PRO A 157 -13.63 -3.19 20.58
CA PRO A 157 -13.53 -3.73 21.92
C PRO A 157 -12.11 -4.22 22.21
N SER A 158 -11.57 -3.88 23.38
CA SER A 158 -10.28 -4.39 23.88
C SER A 158 -10.41 -5.87 24.25
N ALA A 159 -10.58 -6.74 23.26
CA ALA A 159 -10.73 -8.17 23.44
C ALA A 159 -9.41 -8.90 23.18
N SER A 160 -9.21 -10.05 23.84
CA SER A 160 -8.13 -11.00 23.57
C SER A 160 -8.04 -11.31 22.07
N LEU A 161 -6.81 -11.45 21.54
CA LEU A 161 -6.53 -11.75 20.13
C LEU A 161 -7.46 -12.84 19.58
N THR A 162 -8.28 -12.49 18.61
CA THR A 162 -9.10 -13.45 17.88
C THR A 162 -8.23 -14.38 17.03
N GLY A 163 -8.78 -15.53 16.58
CA GLY A 163 -8.07 -16.42 15.65
C GLY A 163 -7.57 -15.67 14.41
N SER A 164 -8.36 -14.74 13.90
CA SER A 164 -7.99 -13.90 12.75
C SER A 164 -6.79 -12.97 13.03
N GLN A 165 -6.71 -12.39 14.21
CA GLN A 165 -5.58 -11.55 14.61
C GLN A 165 -4.27 -12.36 14.77
N ARG A 166 -4.35 -13.59 15.32
CA ARG A 166 -3.22 -14.49 15.36
C ARG A 166 -2.73 -14.89 13.96
N ASP A 167 -3.63 -15.13 13.06
CA ASP A 167 -3.31 -15.46 11.67
C ASP A 167 -2.66 -14.28 10.94
N LEU A 168 -3.16 -13.07 11.15
CA LEU A 168 -2.55 -11.85 10.64
C LEU A 168 -1.11 -11.68 11.17
N GLN A 169 -0.90 -11.85 12.49
CA GLN A 169 0.44 -11.78 13.09
C GLN A 169 1.40 -12.80 12.48
N ARG A 170 0.94 -14.03 12.22
CA ARG A 170 1.74 -15.07 11.55
C ARG A 170 2.17 -14.64 10.14
N VAL A 171 1.23 -14.12 9.35
CA VAL A 171 1.54 -13.64 7.98
C VAL A 171 2.50 -12.47 8.03
N THR A 172 2.26 -11.46 8.88
CA THR A 172 3.14 -10.30 9.06
C THR A 172 4.54 -10.71 9.51
N HIS A 173 4.65 -11.71 10.41
CA HIS A 173 5.95 -12.25 10.83
C HIS A 173 6.74 -12.80 9.64
N VAL A 174 6.12 -13.63 8.78
CA VAL A 174 6.79 -14.17 7.58
C VAL A 174 7.14 -13.06 6.58
N MET A 175 6.25 -12.07 6.40
CA MET A 175 6.55 -10.93 5.53
C MET A 175 7.78 -10.15 6.01
N ASN A 176 7.89 -9.88 7.31
CA ASN A 176 9.06 -9.22 7.91
C ASN A 176 10.33 -10.08 7.78
N TRP A 177 10.20 -11.39 7.93
CA TRP A 177 11.31 -12.31 7.72
C TRP A 177 11.78 -12.29 6.24
N VAL A 178 10.88 -12.36 5.29
CA VAL A 178 11.20 -12.22 3.84
C VAL A 178 11.90 -10.91 3.58
N LYS A 179 11.42 -9.80 4.16
CA LYS A 179 12.00 -8.46 4.01
C LYS A 179 13.49 -8.39 4.35
N VAL A 180 13.92 -9.12 5.37
CA VAL A 180 15.32 -9.12 5.82
C VAL A 180 16.16 -10.13 5.04
N HIS A 181 15.57 -11.28 4.66
CA HIS A 181 16.29 -12.44 4.14
C HIS A 181 16.00 -12.72 2.65
N TYR A 182 15.33 -11.81 1.91
CA TYR A 182 14.91 -12.04 0.53
C TYR A 182 16.02 -12.47 -0.44
N PRO A 183 17.30 -12.05 -0.30
CA PRO A 183 18.34 -12.51 -1.20
C PRO A 183 18.70 -13.99 -1.01
N GLU A 184 18.42 -14.55 0.20
CA GLU A 184 18.74 -15.91 0.56
C GLU A 184 17.80 -16.93 -0.11
N PRO A 185 18.19 -18.22 -0.16
CA PRO A 185 17.34 -19.27 -0.72
C PRO A 185 16.17 -19.62 0.21
N LEU A 186 15.14 -18.77 0.23
CA LEU A 186 13.93 -18.99 1.00
C LEU A 186 12.99 -19.97 0.30
N SER A 187 12.40 -20.90 1.06
CA SER A 187 11.45 -21.88 0.57
C SER A 187 10.10 -21.81 1.29
N LEU A 188 9.09 -22.41 0.67
CA LEU A 188 7.78 -22.59 1.29
C LEU A 188 7.86 -23.40 2.58
N GLU A 189 8.73 -24.41 2.59
CA GLU A 189 8.99 -25.27 3.75
C GLU A 189 9.50 -24.44 4.92
N THR A 190 10.59 -23.69 4.70
CA THR A 190 11.20 -22.87 5.76
C THR A 190 10.24 -21.82 6.32
N ALA A 191 9.39 -21.24 5.46
CA ALA A 191 8.36 -20.30 5.89
C ALA A 191 7.26 -20.95 6.73
N ALA A 192 6.77 -22.14 6.35
CA ALA A 192 5.75 -22.86 7.10
C ALA A 192 6.29 -23.37 8.45
N ASP A 193 7.51 -23.90 8.45
CA ASP A 193 8.19 -24.43 9.65
C ASP A 193 8.45 -23.33 10.68
N SER A 194 8.79 -22.11 10.25
CA SER A 194 9.01 -20.96 11.16
C SER A 194 7.77 -20.60 11.98
N LEU A 195 6.59 -21.00 11.52
CA LEU A 195 5.30 -20.79 12.19
C LEU A 195 4.74 -22.06 12.85
N ALA A 196 5.45 -23.19 12.77
CA ALA A 196 4.95 -24.51 13.15
C ALA A 196 3.62 -24.87 12.48
N LEU A 197 3.49 -24.59 11.19
CA LEU A 197 2.30 -24.86 10.37
C LEU A 197 2.60 -25.89 9.28
N SER A 198 1.55 -26.66 8.87
CA SER A 198 1.67 -27.45 7.65
C SER A 198 1.74 -26.54 6.41
N LYS A 199 2.43 -26.99 5.35
CA LYS A 199 2.57 -26.25 4.09
C LYS A 199 1.21 -25.87 3.49
N GLU A 200 0.25 -26.77 3.52
CA GLU A 200 -1.08 -26.58 2.96
C GLU A 200 -1.86 -25.51 3.73
N TYR A 201 -1.74 -25.51 5.07
CA TYR A 201 -2.38 -24.48 5.88
C TYR A 201 -1.72 -23.13 5.67
N PHE A 202 -0.38 -23.08 5.69
CA PHE A 202 0.37 -21.87 5.42
C PHE A 202 0.06 -21.27 4.03
N CYS A 203 0.01 -22.09 2.97
CA CYS A 203 -0.34 -21.63 1.62
C CYS A 203 -1.71 -20.96 1.58
N ARG A 204 -2.73 -21.60 2.20
CA ARG A 204 -4.08 -21.03 2.25
C ARG A 204 -4.11 -19.73 3.07
N LEU A 205 -3.45 -19.75 4.23
CA LEU A 205 -3.38 -18.60 5.13
C LEU A 205 -2.69 -17.42 4.44
N PHE A 206 -1.50 -17.63 3.89
CA PHE A 206 -0.72 -16.59 3.26
C PHE A 206 -1.48 -15.99 2.07
N LYS A 207 -2.03 -16.83 1.18
CA LYS A 207 -2.81 -16.37 0.03
C LYS A 207 -4.10 -15.64 0.44
N LYS A 208 -4.75 -16.07 1.53
CA LYS A 208 -5.95 -15.40 2.05
C LYS A 208 -5.64 -13.94 2.44
N TYR A 209 -4.51 -13.69 3.12
CA TYR A 209 -4.18 -12.36 3.63
C TYR A 209 -3.43 -11.49 2.61
N THR A 210 -2.62 -12.08 1.72
CA THR A 210 -1.78 -11.33 0.78
C THR A 210 -2.31 -11.32 -0.65
N GLY A 211 -3.35 -12.12 -0.95
CA GLY A 211 -3.91 -12.26 -2.29
C GLY A 211 -3.04 -13.09 -3.26
N GLN A 212 -1.86 -13.53 -2.84
CA GLN A 212 -0.90 -14.25 -3.70
C GLN A 212 -0.19 -15.37 -2.95
N THR A 213 0.48 -16.26 -3.69
CA THR A 213 1.27 -17.32 -3.07
C THR A 213 2.57 -16.76 -2.45
N PHE A 214 3.16 -17.48 -1.50
CA PHE A 214 4.44 -17.10 -0.87
C PHE A 214 5.55 -16.88 -1.89
N LEU A 215 5.67 -17.76 -2.89
CA LEU A 215 6.72 -17.64 -3.92
C LEU A 215 6.47 -16.47 -4.88
N GLU A 216 5.22 -16.15 -5.20
CA GLU A 216 4.89 -14.93 -5.95
C GLU A 216 5.26 -13.69 -5.17
N TYR A 217 4.91 -13.64 -3.89
CA TYR A 217 5.28 -12.56 -2.97
C TYR A 217 6.80 -12.40 -2.88
N LEU A 218 7.55 -13.47 -2.64
CA LEU A 218 9.01 -13.45 -2.58
C LEU A 218 9.64 -12.92 -3.88
N ASN A 219 9.11 -13.33 -5.05
CA ASN A 219 9.61 -12.83 -6.34
C ASN A 219 9.24 -11.36 -6.56
N ASP A 220 8.06 -10.92 -6.12
CA ASP A 220 7.69 -9.50 -6.16
C ASP A 220 8.68 -8.68 -5.32
N VAL A 221 8.97 -9.11 -4.08
CA VAL A 221 9.97 -8.51 -3.16
C VAL A 221 11.32 -8.35 -3.84
N ARG A 222 11.88 -9.43 -4.32
CA ARG A 222 13.18 -9.48 -4.98
C ARG A 222 13.24 -8.58 -6.21
N THR A 223 12.14 -8.55 -6.98
CA THR A 223 12.04 -7.73 -8.19
C THR A 223 11.98 -6.23 -7.84
N MET A 224 11.35 -5.86 -6.74
CA MET A 224 11.28 -4.46 -6.29
C MET A 224 12.66 -3.97 -5.83
N HIS A 225 13.40 -4.75 -5.04
CA HIS A 225 14.78 -4.40 -4.67
C HIS A 225 15.70 -4.33 -5.89
N LEU A 226 15.54 -5.27 -6.84
CA LEU A 226 16.28 -5.18 -8.11
C LEU A 226 15.97 -3.88 -8.85
N TYR A 227 14.71 -3.42 -8.84
CA TYR A 227 14.35 -2.15 -9.47
C TYR A 227 15.02 -0.96 -8.79
N GLU A 228 15.09 -0.93 -7.46
CA GLU A 228 15.84 0.09 -6.71
C GLU A 228 17.33 0.08 -7.08
N ASP A 229 17.96 -1.08 -7.08
CA ASP A 229 19.34 -1.23 -7.53
C ASP A 229 19.53 -0.80 -9.00
N LEU A 230 18.56 -1.12 -9.89
CA LEU A 230 18.58 -0.73 -11.29
C LEU A 230 18.56 0.80 -11.48
N GLN A 231 17.88 1.52 -10.59
CA GLN A 231 17.82 2.98 -10.60
C GLN A 231 19.11 3.62 -10.06
N ASN A 232 19.85 2.93 -9.19
CA ASN A 232 20.97 3.48 -8.45
C ASN A 232 22.34 2.94 -8.89
N SER A 233 22.40 1.98 -9.86
CA SER A 233 23.65 1.40 -10.34
C SER A 233 23.62 1.15 -11.85
N ASP A 234 24.82 0.96 -12.42
CA ASP A 234 25.04 0.59 -13.81
C ASP A 234 25.36 -0.92 -13.97
N GLU A 235 25.23 -1.70 -12.91
CA GLU A 235 25.42 -3.15 -12.92
C GLU A 235 24.51 -3.85 -13.95
N THR A 236 24.97 -4.96 -14.52
CA THR A 236 24.16 -5.72 -15.46
C THR A 236 22.93 -6.32 -14.77
N ILE A 237 21.85 -6.54 -15.53
CA ILE A 237 20.63 -7.14 -14.98
C ILE A 237 20.91 -8.51 -14.37
N THR A 238 21.83 -9.28 -14.94
CA THR A 238 22.22 -10.60 -14.42
C THR A 238 22.86 -10.49 -13.03
N VAL A 239 23.78 -9.54 -12.84
CA VAL A 239 24.40 -9.27 -11.53
C VAL A 239 23.34 -8.83 -10.51
N LEU A 240 22.45 -7.92 -10.91
CA LEU A 240 21.36 -7.47 -10.04
C LEU A 240 20.40 -8.59 -9.67
N MET A 241 20.12 -9.52 -10.59
CA MET A 241 19.30 -10.71 -10.30
C MET A 241 19.96 -11.60 -9.25
N GLU A 242 21.25 -11.89 -9.41
CA GLU A 242 22.01 -12.71 -8.47
C GLU A 242 22.04 -12.07 -7.07
N LYS A 243 22.37 -10.79 -6.99
CA LYS A 243 22.40 -9.99 -5.76
C LYS A 243 21.07 -10.02 -5.01
N ASN A 244 19.95 -10.01 -5.75
CA ASN A 244 18.60 -10.00 -5.20
C ASN A 244 17.95 -11.40 -5.09
N GLY A 245 18.72 -12.49 -5.27
CA GLY A 245 18.24 -13.85 -5.11
C GLY A 245 17.30 -14.35 -6.21
N LEU A 246 17.29 -13.69 -7.39
CA LEU A 246 16.47 -14.07 -8.55
C LEU A 246 17.26 -15.00 -9.47
N SER A 247 16.98 -16.30 -9.44
CA SER A 247 17.65 -17.31 -10.26
C SER A 247 16.97 -17.62 -11.59
N ASN A 248 15.67 -17.30 -11.73
CA ASN A 248 14.89 -17.63 -12.94
C ASN A 248 14.54 -16.37 -13.72
N TYR A 249 15.27 -16.15 -14.84
CA TYR A 249 15.09 -14.99 -15.72
C TYR A 249 13.66 -14.85 -16.26
N LYS A 250 13.01 -15.97 -16.64
CA LYS A 250 11.65 -15.94 -17.19
C LYS A 250 10.62 -15.48 -16.13
N ILE A 251 10.75 -15.97 -14.92
CA ILE A 251 9.89 -15.55 -13.80
C ILE A 251 10.15 -14.08 -13.50
N PHE A 252 11.41 -13.67 -13.37
CA PHE A 252 11.79 -12.28 -13.15
C PHE A 252 11.19 -11.33 -14.18
N MET A 253 11.36 -11.60 -15.47
CA MET A 253 10.85 -10.75 -16.55
C MET A 253 9.32 -10.62 -16.51
N ARG A 254 8.62 -11.72 -16.21
CA ARG A 254 7.16 -11.72 -16.04
C ARG A 254 6.75 -10.86 -14.84
N THR A 255 7.42 -11.04 -13.71
CA THR A 255 7.16 -10.30 -12.46
C THR A 255 7.46 -8.80 -12.65
N PHE A 256 8.59 -8.47 -13.26
CA PHE A 256 8.98 -7.09 -13.54
C PHE A 256 7.94 -6.38 -14.43
N LYS A 257 7.50 -7.05 -15.50
CA LYS A 257 6.46 -6.49 -16.37
C LYS A 257 5.11 -6.36 -15.68
N LYS A 258 4.76 -7.30 -14.80
CA LYS A 258 3.56 -7.23 -13.95
C LYS A 258 3.59 -6.00 -13.03
N LEU A 259 4.74 -5.73 -12.38
CA LEU A 259 4.88 -4.64 -11.40
C LEU A 259 5.01 -3.26 -12.05
N TYR A 260 5.76 -3.16 -13.15
CA TYR A 260 6.19 -1.87 -13.73
C TYR A 260 5.68 -1.62 -15.15
N GLY A 261 4.89 -2.53 -15.74
CA GLY A 261 4.34 -2.38 -17.09
C GLY A 261 5.36 -2.36 -18.24
N SER A 262 6.66 -2.49 -17.94
CA SER A 262 7.76 -2.31 -18.88
C SER A 262 8.87 -3.36 -18.67
N THR A 263 9.97 -3.28 -19.42
CA THR A 263 11.15 -4.14 -19.24
C THR A 263 12.25 -3.40 -18.46
N PRO A 264 13.14 -4.12 -17.75
CA PRO A 264 14.24 -3.49 -17.03
C PRO A 264 15.14 -2.62 -17.92
N GLN A 265 15.45 -3.10 -19.14
CA GLN A 265 16.27 -2.35 -20.11
C GLN A 265 15.63 -1.03 -20.50
N LYS A 266 14.31 -1.04 -20.78
CA LYS A 266 13.58 0.17 -21.16
C LYS A 266 13.50 1.17 -20.01
N MET A 267 13.32 0.68 -18.79
CA MET A 267 13.30 1.54 -17.59
C MET A 267 14.67 2.19 -17.36
N ARG A 268 15.77 1.46 -17.51
CA ARG A 268 17.14 2.01 -17.42
C ARG A 268 17.41 3.06 -18.51
N SER A 269 16.98 2.82 -19.75
CA SER A 269 17.17 3.78 -20.86
C SER A 269 16.44 5.09 -20.64
N ASN A 270 15.30 5.08 -19.95
CA ASN A 270 14.56 6.29 -19.61
C ASN A 270 15.26 7.10 -18.53
N ARG A 271 15.95 6.47 -17.56
CA ARG A 271 16.79 7.16 -16.55
C ARG A 271 17.85 8.04 -17.21
N ILE A 272 18.52 7.52 -18.25
CA ILE A 272 19.64 8.23 -18.94
C ILE A 272 19.13 9.45 -19.74
N ARG A 273 17.85 9.54 -20.08
CA ARG A 273 17.26 10.65 -20.84
C ARG A 273 16.79 11.82 -19.99
N HIS A 274 16.76 11.68 -18.67
CA HIS A 274 16.30 12.71 -17.73
C HIS A 274 17.43 13.26 -16.84
N VAL A 275 18.68 12.90 -17.13
CA VAL A 275 19.91 13.53 -16.64
C VAL A 275 20.52 14.31 -17.82
#